data_8c980ad50c06de3b3cadde86224e4875
#
_entry.id   8c980ad50c06de3b3cadde86224e4875
#
_cell.length_a   1.000
_cell.length_b   1.000
_cell.length_c   1.000
_cell.angle_alpha   90.00
_cell.angle_beta   90.00
_cell.angle_gamma   90.00
#
_symmetry.space_group_name_H-M   'P 1'
#
loop_
_entity.id
_entity.type
_entity.pdbx_description
1 polymer ?
#
loop_
_entity_poly.entity_id
_entity_poly.type
_entity_poly.pdbx_seq_one_letter_code
_entity_poly.pdbx_strand_id
1 'polypeptide(L)'
;MLSGVCRSRGIRLVHISSGCIYDGFDHPFSEEDAPNFDFNTGSFYSGTKELAERSVKDNPLAYIFRLRIPFDHESSPRNYITKLLTYDTLVDVRNSLSHRYDFVKYCVDLVEQKAPFGIYNITNKGSVTTREVVD
;
A
#
# COMPACT_ATOMS: atom_id res chain seq x y z
N MET A 1 -11.87 -19.55 -4.69
CA MET A 1 -10.88 -18.50 -4.36
C MET A 1 -10.61 -18.45 -2.86
N LEU A 2 -9.35 -18.13 -2.45
CA LEU A 2 -8.92 -18.14 -1.04
C LEU A 2 -9.85 -17.30 -0.11
N SER A 3 -10.22 -16.08 -0.54
CA SER A 3 -11.14 -15.20 0.22
C SER A 3 -12.48 -15.90 0.54
N GLY A 4 -13.06 -16.60 -0.42
CA GLY A 4 -14.32 -17.35 -0.20
C GLY A 4 -14.15 -18.51 0.80
N VAL A 5 -13.03 -19.22 0.75
CA VAL A 5 -12.73 -20.29 1.72
C VAL A 5 -12.53 -19.72 3.12
N CYS A 6 -11.79 -18.63 3.26
CA CYS A 6 -11.62 -17.96 4.55
C CYS A 6 -12.97 -17.52 5.13
N ARG A 7 -13.79 -16.85 4.32
CA ARG A 7 -15.13 -16.41 4.72
C ARG A 7 -16.01 -17.59 5.18
N SER A 8 -16.09 -18.65 4.39
CA SER A 8 -16.96 -19.81 4.71
C SER A 8 -16.52 -20.57 5.96
N ARG A 9 -15.25 -20.48 6.33
CA ARG A 9 -14.69 -21.13 7.52
C ARG A 9 -14.48 -20.21 8.71
N GLY A 10 -14.91 -18.96 8.64
CA GLY A 10 -14.71 -17.97 9.71
C GLY A 10 -13.26 -17.60 9.96
N ILE A 11 -12.40 -17.74 8.96
CA ILE A 11 -10.95 -17.43 9.07
C ILE A 11 -10.73 -15.98 8.70
N ARG A 12 -10.06 -15.24 9.57
CA ARG A 12 -9.60 -13.88 9.29
C ARG A 12 -8.57 -13.88 8.16
N LEU A 13 -8.74 -12.99 7.19
CA LEU A 13 -7.83 -12.83 6.06
C LEU A 13 -7.11 -11.49 6.16
N VAL A 14 -5.79 -11.50 6.03
CA VAL A 14 -4.99 -10.29 5.87
C VAL A 14 -4.48 -10.24 4.44
N HIS A 15 -4.78 -9.16 3.72
CA HIS A 15 -4.31 -8.92 2.36
C HIS A 15 -3.40 -7.68 2.34
N ILE A 16 -2.16 -7.87 1.89
CA ILE A 16 -1.22 -6.76 1.72
C ILE A 16 -1.41 -6.19 0.31
N SER A 17 -1.96 -4.99 0.26
CA SER A 17 -2.20 -4.22 -0.95
C SER A 17 -1.20 -3.06 -1.09
N SER A 18 -1.45 -2.13 -1.97
CA SER A 18 -0.55 -1.02 -2.26
C SER A 18 -1.33 0.24 -2.67
N GLY A 19 -0.85 1.41 -2.27
CA GLY A 19 -1.37 2.69 -2.76
C GLY A 19 -1.10 2.96 -4.25
N CYS A 20 -0.42 2.07 -4.98
CA CYS A 20 -0.24 2.18 -6.43
C CYS A 20 -1.53 1.91 -7.24
N ILE A 21 -2.63 1.55 -6.58
CA ILE A 21 -3.96 1.43 -7.17
C ILE A 21 -4.64 2.80 -7.40
N TYR A 22 -4.02 3.85 -6.91
CA TYR A 22 -4.42 5.24 -7.18
C TYR A 22 -3.48 5.87 -8.21
N ASP A 23 -4.05 6.61 -9.14
CA ASP A 23 -3.34 7.40 -10.13
C ASP A 23 -3.72 8.88 -9.98
N GLY A 24 -2.75 9.78 -10.27
CA GLY A 24 -2.88 11.22 -10.10
C GLY A 24 -2.32 11.75 -8.78
N PHE A 25 -2.20 13.09 -8.72
CA PHE A 25 -1.60 13.82 -7.61
C PHE A 25 -2.44 15.04 -7.19
N ASP A 26 -3.68 15.10 -7.65
CA ASP A 26 -4.55 16.28 -7.46
C ASP A 26 -5.01 16.44 -6.01
N HIS A 27 -5.08 15.33 -5.28
CA HIS A 27 -5.43 15.31 -3.86
C HIS A 27 -4.83 14.08 -3.16
N PRO A 28 -4.68 14.10 -1.83
CA PRO A 28 -4.34 12.91 -1.05
C PRO A 28 -5.50 11.91 -1.11
N PHE A 29 -5.19 10.65 -1.41
CA PHE A 29 -6.17 9.56 -1.40
C PHE A 29 -6.33 8.97 0.01
N SER A 30 -7.56 8.66 0.38
CA SER A 30 -7.97 8.03 1.63
C SER A 30 -8.47 6.60 1.41
N GLU A 31 -8.86 5.92 2.48
CA GLU A 31 -9.46 4.59 2.41
C GLU A 31 -10.85 4.60 1.77
N GLU A 32 -11.54 5.75 1.82
CA GLU A 32 -12.89 5.93 1.28
C GLU A 32 -12.88 6.15 -0.25
N ASP A 33 -11.73 6.56 -0.79
CA ASP A 33 -11.58 6.77 -2.22
C ASP A 33 -11.55 5.45 -2.98
N ALA A 34 -12.37 5.35 -4.02
CA ALA A 34 -12.32 4.20 -4.91
C ALA A 34 -10.99 4.19 -5.70
N PRO A 35 -10.36 3.01 -5.86
CA PRO A 35 -9.23 2.90 -6.77
C PRO A 35 -9.58 3.39 -8.17
N ASN A 36 -8.73 4.24 -8.73
CA ASN A 36 -8.93 4.86 -10.05
C ASN A 36 -7.90 4.38 -11.10
N PHE A 37 -7.20 3.28 -10.81
CA PHE A 37 -6.24 2.69 -11.74
C PHE A 37 -6.89 2.37 -13.09
N ASP A 38 -6.20 2.77 -14.17
CA ASP A 38 -6.56 2.44 -15.55
C ASP A 38 -5.50 1.52 -16.17
N PHE A 39 -5.93 0.35 -16.68
CA PHE A 39 -5.06 -0.61 -17.35
C PHE A 39 -4.41 -0.07 -18.63
N ASN A 40 -4.99 0.94 -19.28
CA ASN A 40 -4.44 1.52 -20.49
C ASN A 40 -3.26 2.47 -20.22
N THR A 41 -3.22 3.09 -19.05
CA THR A 41 -2.21 4.10 -18.68
C THR A 41 -1.31 3.66 -17.55
N GLY A 42 -1.74 2.71 -16.75
CA GLY A 42 -1.05 2.23 -15.55
C GLY A 42 -0.12 1.03 -15.78
N SER A 43 0.60 0.66 -14.74
CA SER A 43 1.48 -0.49 -14.78
C SER A 43 0.73 -1.81 -14.58
N PHE A 44 1.25 -2.88 -15.18
CA PHE A 44 0.74 -4.24 -14.93
C PHE A 44 0.70 -4.59 -13.43
N TYR A 45 1.72 -4.15 -12.67
CA TYR A 45 1.76 -4.36 -11.23
C TYR A 45 0.59 -3.68 -10.52
N SER A 46 0.30 -2.43 -10.81
CA SER A 46 -0.83 -1.68 -10.22
C SER A 46 -2.16 -2.35 -10.51
N GLY A 47 -2.37 -2.80 -11.75
CA GLY A 47 -3.56 -3.52 -12.15
C GLY A 47 -3.74 -4.85 -11.42
N THR A 48 -2.66 -5.63 -11.25
CA THR A 48 -2.74 -6.88 -10.49
C THR A 48 -3.06 -6.66 -9.02
N LYS A 49 -2.55 -5.56 -8.41
CA LYS A 49 -2.86 -5.20 -7.03
C LYS A 49 -4.31 -4.76 -6.86
N GLU A 50 -4.83 -3.98 -7.79
CA GLU A 50 -6.24 -3.54 -7.78
C GLU A 50 -7.20 -4.75 -7.93
N LEU A 51 -6.95 -5.64 -8.90
CA LEU A 51 -7.76 -6.84 -9.08
C LEU A 51 -7.72 -7.77 -7.86
N ALA A 52 -6.55 -7.94 -7.23
CA ALA A 52 -6.42 -8.73 -6.02
C ALA A 52 -7.22 -8.13 -4.86
N GLU A 53 -7.14 -6.82 -4.66
CA GLU A 53 -7.90 -6.12 -3.63
C GLU A 53 -9.41 -6.22 -3.88
N ARG A 54 -9.86 -6.01 -5.11
CA ARG A 54 -11.27 -6.17 -5.52
C ARG A 54 -11.81 -7.57 -5.19
N SER A 55 -10.96 -8.60 -5.28
CA SER A 55 -11.34 -9.98 -4.97
C SER A 55 -11.52 -10.26 -3.47
N VAL A 56 -11.04 -9.37 -2.60
CA VAL A 56 -11.03 -9.53 -1.14
C VAL A 56 -11.94 -8.53 -0.43
N LYS A 57 -12.17 -7.35 -1.00
CA LYS A 57 -12.85 -6.20 -0.34
C LYS A 57 -14.23 -6.52 0.23
N ASP A 58 -14.97 -7.46 -0.37
CA ASP A 58 -16.32 -7.82 0.06
C ASP A 58 -16.31 -8.95 1.12
N ASN A 59 -15.14 -9.36 1.59
CA ASN A 59 -15.04 -10.33 2.67
C ASN A 59 -15.11 -9.61 4.03
N PRO A 60 -16.18 -9.82 4.82
CA PRO A 60 -16.38 -9.13 6.11
C PRO A 60 -15.38 -9.53 7.19
N LEU A 61 -14.50 -10.52 6.93
CA LEU A 61 -13.46 -10.97 7.84
C LEU A 61 -12.06 -10.64 7.30
N ALA A 62 -11.95 -9.65 6.41
CA ALA A 62 -10.68 -9.27 5.81
C ALA A 62 -10.17 -7.92 6.33
N TYR A 63 -8.85 -7.88 6.55
CA TYR A 63 -8.06 -6.67 6.64
C TYR A 63 -7.34 -6.48 5.30
N ILE A 64 -7.39 -5.28 4.75
CA ILE A 64 -6.66 -4.88 3.55
C ILE A 64 -5.70 -3.76 3.96
N PHE A 65 -4.41 -4.06 4.00
CA PHE A 65 -3.37 -3.13 4.40
C PHE A 65 -2.63 -2.62 3.17
N ARG A 66 -2.76 -1.33 2.88
CA ARG A 66 -2.10 -0.67 1.77
C ARG A 66 -0.83 0.00 2.25
N LEU A 67 0.32 -0.37 1.69
CA LEU A 67 1.57 0.34 1.90
C LEU A 67 1.84 1.30 0.73
N ARG A 68 2.65 2.32 0.97
CA ARG A 68 3.09 3.26 -0.06
C ARG A 68 4.60 3.44 0.00
N ILE A 69 5.27 3.23 -1.13
CA ILE A 69 6.71 3.46 -1.30
C ILE A 69 7.52 2.98 -0.08
N PRO A 70 7.75 1.65 0.05
CA PRO A 70 8.43 1.09 1.22
C PRO A 70 9.89 1.49 1.29
N PHE A 71 10.34 1.84 2.48
CA PHE A 71 11.73 2.19 2.78
C PHE A 71 12.17 1.68 4.15
N ASP A 72 13.47 1.55 4.33
CA ASP A 72 14.15 1.32 5.61
C ASP A 72 15.65 1.63 5.48
N HIS A 73 16.44 1.24 6.49
CA HIS A 73 17.90 1.44 6.52
C HIS A 73 18.69 0.34 5.79
N GLU A 74 18.04 -0.75 5.35
CA GLU A 74 18.73 -1.85 4.68
C GLU A 74 18.83 -1.58 3.17
N SER A 75 20.05 -1.66 2.61
CA SER A 75 20.25 -1.51 1.18
C SER A 75 19.65 -2.70 0.43
N SER A 76 18.75 -2.41 -0.49
CA SER A 76 18.08 -3.43 -1.31
C SER A 76 17.55 -2.79 -2.59
N PRO A 77 17.52 -3.52 -3.73
CA PRO A 77 16.95 -3.01 -4.98
C PRO A 77 15.46 -2.60 -4.89
N ARG A 78 14.77 -3.03 -3.85
CA ARG A 78 13.35 -2.69 -3.61
C ARG A 78 13.17 -1.55 -2.60
N ASN A 79 14.23 -1.14 -1.90
CA ASN A 79 14.19 -0.04 -0.95
C ASN A 79 14.18 1.29 -1.71
N TYR A 80 13.24 2.18 -1.35
CA TYR A 80 13.10 3.50 -1.97
C TYR A 80 14.38 4.32 -1.87
N ILE A 81 15.04 4.36 -0.71
CA ILE A 81 16.29 5.10 -0.52
C ILE A 81 17.39 4.57 -1.43
N THR A 82 17.55 3.24 -1.54
CA THR A 82 18.53 2.65 -2.45
C THR A 82 18.28 3.07 -3.91
N LYS A 83 17.01 3.11 -4.34
CA LYS A 83 16.65 3.56 -5.69
C LYS A 83 17.01 5.01 -5.93
N LEU A 84 16.76 5.90 -4.97
CA LEU A 84 17.13 7.31 -5.07
C LEU A 84 18.64 7.51 -5.24
N LEU A 85 19.45 6.65 -4.60
CA LEU A 85 20.91 6.69 -4.69
C LEU A 85 21.47 6.09 -6.00
N THR A 86 20.67 5.33 -6.74
CA THR A 86 21.14 4.57 -7.91
C THR A 86 20.58 5.04 -9.25
N TYR A 87 19.49 5.81 -9.24
CA TYR A 87 18.86 6.29 -10.48
C TYR A 87 19.46 7.62 -10.94
N ASP A 88 19.77 7.71 -12.23
CA ASP A 88 20.32 8.94 -12.86
C ASP A 88 19.27 10.06 -12.96
N THR A 89 17.98 9.70 -12.98
CA THR A 89 16.88 10.66 -13.10
C THR A 89 15.79 10.31 -12.09
N LEU A 90 15.36 11.30 -11.32
CA LEU A 90 14.34 11.18 -10.30
C LEU A 90 13.10 11.98 -10.68
N VAL A 91 11.93 11.40 -10.45
CA VAL A 91 10.66 12.10 -10.62
C VAL A 91 10.33 12.78 -9.29
N ASP A 92 10.19 14.11 -9.31
CA ASP A 92 9.90 14.89 -8.12
C ASP A 92 8.38 15.02 -7.92
N VAL A 93 7.83 14.10 -7.17
CA VAL A 93 6.41 14.07 -6.81
C VAL A 93 6.24 13.88 -5.31
N ARG A 94 5.16 14.44 -4.76
CA ARG A 94 4.83 14.30 -3.34
C ARG A 94 4.12 12.97 -3.08
N ASN A 95 4.63 12.21 -2.11
CA ASN A 95 4.07 10.92 -1.72
C ASN A 95 4.12 10.72 -0.19
N SER A 96 3.20 9.91 0.31
CA SER A 96 3.36 9.26 1.61
C SER A 96 4.34 8.09 1.47
N LEU A 97 5.03 7.77 2.55
CA LEU A 97 6.00 6.68 2.61
C LEU A 97 5.60 5.69 3.70
N SER A 98 5.97 4.42 3.54
CA SER A 98 5.80 3.38 4.56
C SER A 98 7.16 2.86 5.00
N HIS A 99 7.58 3.17 6.23
CA HIS A 99 8.74 2.52 6.83
C HIS A 99 8.41 1.05 7.10
N ARG A 100 9.21 0.12 6.57
CA ARG A 100 8.87 -1.32 6.55
C ARG A 100 8.59 -1.91 7.92
N TYR A 101 9.39 -1.57 8.94
CA TYR A 101 9.20 -2.09 10.30
C TYR A 101 7.92 -1.54 10.93
N ASP A 102 7.65 -0.23 10.77
CA ASP A 102 6.42 0.38 11.27
C ASP A 102 5.19 -0.22 10.59
N PHE A 103 5.26 -0.41 9.28
CA PHE A 103 4.18 -1.05 8.51
C PHE A 103 3.85 -2.43 9.09
N VAL A 104 4.85 -3.30 9.25
CA VAL A 104 4.65 -4.65 9.79
C VAL A 104 4.12 -4.58 11.21
N LYS A 105 4.69 -3.73 12.06
CA LYS A 105 4.24 -3.54 13.45
C LYS A 105 2.77 -3.14 13.49
N TYR A 106 2.36 -2.12 12.74
CA TYR A 106 0.97 -1.67 12.74
C TYR A 106 0.00 -2.71 12.15
N CYS A 107 0.42 -3.47 11.14
CA CYS A 107 -0.39 -4.59 10.63
C CYS A 107 -0.68 -5.61 11.74
N VAL A 108 0.35 -6.00 12.51
CA VAL A 108 0.21 -6.95 13.62
C VAL A 108 -0.64 -6.35 14.74
N ASP A 109 -0.34 -5.11 15.16
CA ASP A 109 -1.08 -4.42 16.22
C ASP A 109 -2.60 -4.34 15.92
N LEU A 110 -2.96 -3.98 14.67
CA LEU A 110 -4.37 -3.90 14.25
C LEU A 110 -5.09 -5.26 14.34
N VAL A 111 -4.41 -6.32 13.94
CA VAL A 111 -4.98 -7.69 14.01
C VAL A 111 -5.11 -8.17 15.45
N GLU A 112 -4.09 -7.94 16.29
CA GLU A 112 -4.08 -8.38 17.69
C GLU A 112 -5.10 -7.61 18.55
N GLN A 113 -5.21 -6.30 18.30
CA GLN A 113 -6.19 -5.44 18.99
C GLN A 113 -7.63 -5.64 18.46
N LYS A 114 -7.82 -6.52 17.49
CA LYS A 114 -9.11 -6.78 16.84
C LYS A 114 -9.76 -5.50 16.32
N ALA A 115 -8.97 -4.64 15.68
CA ALA A 115 -9.49 -3.47 15.00
C ALA A 115 -10.61 -3.86 14.03
N PRO A 116 -11.55 -2.97 13.68
CA PRO A 116 -12.58 -3.27 12.69
C PRO A 116 -11.99 -3.83 11.39
N PHE A 117 -12.65 -4.82 10.80
CA PHE A 117 -12.25 -5.29 9.47
C PHE A 117 -12.44 -4.18 8.44
N GLY A 118 -11.61 -4.15 7.43
CA GLY A 118 -11.68 -3.14 6.38
C GLY A 118 -10.33 -2.77 5.79
N ILE A 119 -10.30 -1.60 5.15
CA ILE A 119 -9.14 -1.06 4.45
C ILE A 119 -8.40 -0.08 5.34
N TYR A 120 -7.06 -0.13 5.31
CA TYR A 120 -6.19 0.76 6.05
C TYR A 120 -5.00 1.19 5.17
N ASN A 121 -4.82 2.49 5.00
CA ASN A 121 -3.62 3.06 4.41
C ASN A 121 -2.55 3.18 5.50
N ILE A 122 -1.60 2.27 5.53
CA ILE A 122 -0.57 2.22 6.57
C ILE A 122 0.69 2.92 6.06
N THR A 123 0.77 4.22 6.34
CA THR A 123 1.89 5.09 5.98
C THR A 123 2.40 5.84 7.19
N ASN A 124 3.64 6.32 7.14
CA ASN A 124 4.13 7.27 8.12
C ASN A 124 3.40 8.61 7.98
N LYS A 125 3.37 9.38 9.06
CA LYS A 125 2.67 10.65 9.12
C LYS A 125 3.25 11.66 8.13
N GLY A 126 2.37 12.29 7.35
CA GLY A 126 2.73 13.33 6.38
C GLY A 126 3.05 12.79 5.00
N SER A 127 3.61 13.66 4.18
CA SER A 127 4.05 13.36 2.82
C SER A 127 5.28 14.19 2.49
N VAL A 128 6.14 13.67 1.62
CA VAL A 128 7.38 14.32 1.19
C VAL A 128 7.51 14.26 -0.33
N THR A 129 8.22 15.24 -0.91
CA THR A 129 8.66 15.16 -2.29
C THR A 129 9.96 14.35 -2.39
N THR A 130 10.27 13.86 -3.59
CA THR A 130 11.56 13.19 -3.83
C THR A 130 12.71 14.12 -3.50
N ARG A 131 12.60 15.41 -3.85
CA ARG A 131 13.62 16.44 -3.56
C ARG A 131 13.84 16.58 -2.05
N GLU A 132 12.76 16.70 -1.26
CA GLU A 132 12.85 16.79 0.20
C GLU A 132 13.53 15.59 0.87
N VAL A 133 13.60 14.45 0.17
CA VAL A 133 14.27 13.24 0.68
C VAL A 133 15.75 13.21 0.33
N VAL A 134 16.17 13.80 -0.81
CA VAL A 134 17.56 13.73 -1.29
C VAL A 134 18.41 14.95 -0.91
N ASP A 135 17.81 16.09 -0.56
CA ASP A 135 18.48 17.29 -0.08
C ASP A 135 18.85 17.17 1.42
#